data_71337c7ef02f4d4b80d19e75e0aa15c7
#
_entry.id   71337c7ef02f4d4b80d19e75e0aa15c7
#
_cell.length_a   1.000
_cell.length_b   1.000
_cell.length_c   1.000
_cell.angle_alpha   90.00
_cell.angle_beta   90.00
_cell.angle_gamma   90.00
#
_symmetry.space_group_name_H-M   'P 1'
#
loop_
_entity.id
_entity.type
_entity.pdbx_description
1 polymer ?
#
loop_
_entity_poly.entity_id
_entity_poly.type
_entity_poly.pdbx_seq_one_letter_code
_entity_poly.pdbx_strand_id
1 'polypeptide(L)'
;MAAPLADQLDLLIRSRTPILWIRSLEEERVEVLLERAAERLGGRRLFRWDFIGGLRGAPGREGEASRNPMAALDLLSTVPVEQGAILLLKDFHRYGDDAGICRRLRNLAAELRQRPHTLVITAPEWRLPAELEDSVAVLELPLPDGEDIARLLAGIATASGEPLEPSVLAELAVACHGLSEQRVRQLAARALAQRGRLGEADLAEVLEEKRQAIARSELLEYCPSEATPADIGGLEA
;
A
#
# COMPACT_ATOMS: atom_id res chain seq x y z
N MET A 1 20.39 8.76 2.61
CA MET A 1 19.39 7.72 2.35
C MET A 1 18.10 8.13 3.05
N ALA A 2 16.95 8.08 2.38
CA ALA A 2 15.66 8.32 3.04
C ALA A 2 15.41 7.21 4.07
N ALA A 3 14.80 7.57 5.23
CA ALA A 3 14.41 6.58 6.23
C ALA A 3 13.39 5.60 5.63
N PRO A 4 13.38 4.33 6.08
CA PRO A 4 12.36 3.37 5.66
C PRO A 4 10.95 3.93 5.86
N LEU A 5 10.01 3.59 4.97
CA LEU A 5 8.63 4.09 5.04
C LEU A 5 7.98 3.84 6.40
N ALA A 6 8.25 2.68 7.00
CA ALA A 6 7.75 2.32 8.33
C ALA A 6 8.21 3.31 9.41
N ASP A 7 9.48 3.70 9.38
CA ASP A 7 10.05 4.65 10.36
C ASP A 7 9.49 6.07 10.13
N GLN A 8 9.31 6.47 8.87
CA GLN A 8 8.67 7.75 8.53
C GLN A 8 7.21 7.78 9.04
N LEU A 9 6.46 6.71 8.83
CA LEU A 9 5.09 6.57 9.30
C LEU A 9 5.02 6.67 10.82
N ASP A 10 5.88 5.91 11.52
CA ASP A 10 5.93 5.91 12.98
C ASP A 10 6.28 7.30 13.54
N LEU A 11 7.21 8.00 12.89
CA LEU A 11 7.59 9.36 13.26
C LEU A 11 6.42 10.34 13.10
N LEU A 12 5.73 10.30 11.94
CA LEU A 12 4.59 11.18 11.67
C LEU A 12 3.42 10.94 12.65
N ILE A 13 3.12 9.68 12.96
CA ILE A 13 2.08 9.36 13.95
C ILE A 13 2.50 9.84 15.36
N ARG A 14 3.75 9.65 15.76
CA ARG A 14 4.27 10.10 17.07
C ARG A 14 4.32 11.63 17.18
N SER A 15 4.64 12.31 16.09
CA SER A 15 4.65 13.79 16.03
C SER A 15 3.25 14.41 15.96
N ARG A 16 2.19 13.57 16.01
CA ARG A 16 0.79 14.00 15.91
C ARG A 16 0.47 14.73 14.62
N THR A 17 1.06 14.29 13.51
CA THR A 17 0.62 14.72 12.18
C THR A 17 -0.84 14.29 12.01
N PRO A 18 -1.77 15.23 11.83
CA PRO A 18 -3.20 14.92 11.98
C PRO A 18 -3.73 14.03 10.86
N ILE A 19 -3.27 14.28 9.64
CA ILE A 19 -3.73 13.56 8.44
C ILE A 19 -2.51 13.07 7.68
N LEU A 20 -2.52 11.79 7.34
CA LEU A 20 -1.54 11.16 6.46
C LEU A 20 -2.24 10.73 5.17
N TRP A 21 -1.59 10.99 4.05
CA TRP A 21 -2.05 10.51 2.76
C TRP A 21 -1.04 9.51 2.22
N ILE A 22 -1.47 8.26 2.07
CA ILE A 22 -0.63 7.19 1.52
C ILE A 22 -1.07 6.93 0.08
N ARG A 23 -0.20 7.31 -0.86
CA ARG A 23 -0.43 7.02 -2.27
C ARG A 23 -0.10 5.56 -2.54
N SER A 24 -1.10 4.77 -2.92
CA SER A 24 -0.95 3.36 -3.26
C SER A 24 -2.18 2.82 -3.97
N LEU A 25 -1.97 1.86 -4.87
CA LEU A 25 -3.01 0.97 -5.40
C LEU A 25 -3.16 -0.31 -4.55
N GLU A 26 -2.25 -0.54 -3.60
CA GLU A 26 -2.16 -1.77 -2.84
C GLU A 26 -2.72 -1.58 -1.41
N GLU A 27 -4.04 -1.46 -1.31
CA GLU A 27 -4.73 -1.20 -0.04
C GLU A 27 -4.39 -2.20 1.05
N GLU A 28 -4.28 -3.49 0.70
CA GLU A 28 -3.94 -4.55 1.66
C GLU A 28 -2.55 -4.35 2.27
N ARG A 29 -1.57 -3.92 1.46
CA ARG A 29 -0.22 -3.59 1.98
C ARG A 29 -0.25 -2.36 2.89
N VAL A 30 -1.07 -1.35 2.56
CA VAL A 30 -1.29 -0.19 3.45
C VAL A 30 -1.90 -0.65 4.77
N GLU A 31 -2.89 -1.54 4.75
CA GLU A 31 -3.48 -2.08 5.98
C GLU A 31 -2.44 -2.79 6.85
N VAL A 32 -1.65 -3.71 6.27
CA VAL A 32 -0.59 -4.43 6.98
C VAL A 32 0.47 -3.47 7.54
N LEU A 33 0.85 -2.43 6.78
CA LEU A 33 1.77 -1.40 7.23
C LEU A 33 1.23 -0.66 8.47
N LEU A 34 -0.05 -0.29 8.44
CA LEU A 34 -0.73 0.39 9.56
C LEU A 34 -0.96 -0.52 10.76
N GLU A 35 -1.26 -1.80 10.57
CA GLU A 35 -1.35 -2.79 11.66
C GLU A 35 -0.04 -2.88 12.42
N ARG A 36 1.06 -3.08 11.71
CA ARG A 36 2.40 -3.13 12.30
C ARG A 36 2.79 -1.82 12.99
N ALA A 37 2.44 -0.67 12.42
CA ALA A 37 2.66 0.62 13.04
C ALA A 37 1.82 0.77 14.33
N ALA A 38 0.56 0.37 14.31
CA ALA A 38 -0.32 0.40 15.46
C ALA A 38 0.22 -0.44 16.63
N GLU A 39 0.74 -1.63 16.35
CA GLU A 39 1.40 -2.51 17.33
C GLU A 39 2.66 -1.85 17.93
N ARG A 40 3.59 -1.38 17.07
CA ARG A 40 4.84 -0.73 17.50
C ARG A 40 4.59 0.52 18.34
N LEU A 41 3.50 1.23 18.08
CA LEU A 41 3.14 2.49 18.75
C LEU A 41 2.25 2.31 20.00
N GLY A 42 2.39 1.18 20.68
CA GLY A 42 1.75 0.91 21.95
C GLY A 42 0.33 0.33 21.83
N GLY A 43 0.04 -0.42 20.78
CA GLY A 43 -1.24 -1.09 20.60
C GLY A 43 -2.37 -0.11 20.27
N ARG A 44 -2.11 0.86 19.39
CA ARG A 44 -3.15 1.78 18.92
C ARG A 44 -4.27 1.01 18.25
N ARG A 45 -5.49 1.48 18.37
CA ARG A 45 -6.63 0.90 17.65
C ARG A 45 -6.54 1.27 16.18
N LEU A 46 -6.67 0.29 15.29
CA LEU A 46 -6.78 0.52 13.85
C LEU A 46 -8.22 0.31 13.41
N PHE A 47 -8.85 1.37 12.96
CA PHE A 47 -10.15 1.37 12.32
C PHE A 47 -9.98 1.51 10.81
N ARG A 48 -10.88 0.91 10.05
CA ARG A 48 -10.92 0.98 8.60
C ARG A 48 -12.31 1.41 8.17
N TRP A 49 -12.38 2.21 7.15
CA TRP A 49 -13.65 2.62 6.56
C TRP A 49 -13.55 2.62 5.04
N ASP A 50 -14.56 2.10 4.41
CA ASP A 50 -14.84 2.28 2.99
C ASP A 50 -16.31 2.67 2.80
N PHE A 51 -16.62 3.25 1.63
CA PHE A 51 -17.96 3.79 1.38
C PHE A 51 -19.07 2.74 1.47
N ILE A 52 -18.82 1.52 1.06
CA ILE A 52 -19.83 0.45 1.02
C ILE A 52 -19.94 -0.26 2.36
N GLY A 53 -18.80 -0.70 2.90
CA GLY A 53 -18.75 -1.49 4.12
C GLY A 53 -18.93 -0.69 5.41
N GLY A 54 -18.69 0.61 5.36
CA GLY A 54 -18.65 1.45 6.57
C GLY A 54 -17.46 1.12 7.47
N LEU A 55 -17.61 1.38 8.76
CA LEU A 55 -16.57 1.18 9.77
C LEU A 55 -16.31 -0.30 10.02
N ARG A 56 -15.02 -0.66 10.10
CA ARG A 56 -14.53 -1.99 10.49
C ARG A 56 -13.43 -1.88 11.55
N GLY A 57 -13.28 -2.91 12.38
CA GLY A 57 -12.30 -2.96 13.45
C GLY A 57 -12.75 -2.27 14.73
N ALA A 58 -14.06 -2.01 14.89
CA ALA A 58 -14.69 -1.45 16.08
C ALA A 58 -15.83 -2.34 16.54
N PRO A 59 -15.58 -3.31 17.44
CA PRO A 59 -16.61 -4.21 17.93
C PRO A 59 -17.86 -3.48 18.39
N GLY A 60 -19.03 -3.90 17.91
CA GLY A 60 -20.32 -3.26 18.18
C GLY A 60 -20.64 -2.00 17.37
N ARG A 61 -19.74 -1.57 16.50
CA ARG A 61 -19.92 -0.41 15.61
C ARG A 61 -19.66 -0.76 14.14
N GLU A 62 -19.62 -2.04 13.81
CA GLU A 62 -19.37 -2.50 12.45
C GLU A 62 -20.45 -1.98 11.49
N GLY A 63 -20.02 -1.46 10.34
CA GLY A 63 -20.90 -0.88 9.33
C GLY A 63 -21.36 0.54 9.60
N GLU A 64 -21.01 1.16 10.74
CA GLU A 64 -21.32 2.59 10.97
C GLU A 64 -20.78 3.47 9.82
N ALA A 65 -21.45 4.58 9.58
CA ALA A 65 -21.11 5.54 8.53
C ALA A 65 -21.06 4.93 7.10
N SER A 66 -21.63 3.73 6.87
CA SER A 66 -21.79 3.19 5.51
C SER A 66 -22.48 4.24 4.61
N ARG A 67 -21.91 4.48 3.42
CA ARG A 67 -22.39 5.45 2.44
C ARG A 67 -22.49 6.90 2.96
N ASN A 68 -21.80 7.21 4.05
CA ASN A 68 -21.82 8.53 4.65
C ASN A 68 -20.39 9.02 4.98
N PRO A 69 -19.70 9.67 4.03
CA PRO A 69 -18.34 10.13 4.23
C PRO A 69 -18.22 11.22 5.30
N MET A 70 -19.26 12.04 5.52
CA MET A 70 -19.26 13.03 6.59
C MET A 70 -19.25 12.36 7.96
N ALA A 71 -20.13 11.37 8.17
CA ALA A 71 -20.16 10.61 9.42
C ALA A 71 -18.86 9.80 9.66
N ALA A 72 -18.20 9.34 8.58
CA ALA A 72 -16.91 8.66 8.69
C ALA A 72 -15.84 9.55 9.34
N LEU A 73 -15.80 10.84 9.03
CA LEU A 73 -14.87 11.79 9.63
C LEU A 73 -15.14 12.02 11.12
N ASP A 74 -16.36 11.79 11.59
CA ASP A 74 -16.73 11.97 12.98
C ASP A 74 -16.31 10.77 13.87
N LEU A 75 -15.98 9.62 13.28
CA LEU A 75 -15.65 8.41 14.01
C LEU A 75 -14.48 8.62 14.99
N LEU A 76 -13.41 9.30 14.58
CA LEU A 76 -12.25 9.56 15.45
C LEU A 76 -12.59 10.49 16.61
N SER A 77 -13.50 11.43 16.44
CA SER A 77 -13.92 12.36 17.50
C SER A 77 -14.64 11.63 18.64
N THR A 78 -15.19 10.44 18.38
CA THR A 78 -15.90 9.61 19.36
C THR A 78 -14.97 8.64 20.12
N VAL A 79 -13.71 8.49 19.68
CA VAL A 79 -12.75 7.59 20.35
C VAL A 79 -12.15 8.28 21.58
N PRO A 80 -12.10 7.60 22.75
CA PRO A 80 -11.47 8.13 23.94
C PRO A 80 -10.00 8.50 23.73
N VAL A 81 -9.55 9.63 24.30
CA VAL A 81 -8.18 10.14 24.14
C VAL A 81 -7.12 9.28 24.82
N GLU A 82 -7.50 8.46 25.77
CA GLU A 82 -6.61 7.55 26.49
C GLU A 82 -6.10 6.41 25.59
N GLN A 83 -6.82 6.13 24.51
CA GLN A 83 -6.47 5.10 23.55
C GLN A 83 -6.09 5.76 22.21
N GLY A 84 -4.82 5.72 21.86
CA GLY A 84 -4.40 6.15 20.52
C GLY A 84 -5.13 5.36 19.44
N ALA A 85 -5.55 6.04 18.37
CA ALA A 85 -6.27 5.41 17.27
C ALA A 85 -5.76 5.88 15.90
N ILE A 86 -5.88 5.00 14.95
CA ILE A 86 -5.64 5.26 13.52
C ILE A 86 -6.94 4.92 12.80
N LEU A 87 -7.45 5.84 11.98
CA LEU A 87 -8.58 5.58 11.09
C LEU A 87 -8.10 5.62 9.65
N LEU A 88 -8.16 4.50 8.97
CA LEU A 88 -7.88 4.39 7.54
C LEU A 88 -9.17 4.61 6.76
N LEU A 89 -9.19 5.61 5.90
CA LEU A 89 -10.24 5.89 4.93
C LEU A 89 -9.76 5.48 3.53
N LYS A 90 -10.47 4.55 2.90
CA LYS A 90 -10.16 4.08 1.55
C LYS A 90 -10.91 4.93 0.53
N ASP A 91 -10.21 5.28 -0.56
CA ASP A 91 -10.77 6.05 -1.69
C ASP A 91 -11.43 7.39 -1.31
N PHE A 92 -11.08 7.94 -0.14
CA PHE A 92 -11.70 9.17 0.37
C PHE A 92 -11.39 10.41 -0.48
N HIS A 93 -10.37 10.33 -1.34
CA HIS A 93 -10.02 11.37 -2.32
C HIS A 93 -11.19 11.75 -3.25
N ARG A 94 -12.15 10.83 -3.44
CA ARG A 94 -13.35 11.06 -4.27
C ARG A 94 -14.29 12.14 -3.71
N TYR A 95 -14.11 12.52 -2.44
CA TYR A 95 -14.93 13.55 -1.76
C TYR A 95 -14.18 14.86 -1.59
N GLY A 96 -12.98 15.00 -2.17
CA GLY A 96 -12.13 16.17 -2.02
C GLY A 96 -12.73 17.47 -2.59
N ASP A 97 -13.68 17.39 -3.53
CA ASP A 97 -14.35 18.54 -4.14
C ASP A 97 -15.57 19.03 -3.33
N ASP A 98 -16.00 18.29 -2.29
CA ASP A 98 -17.12 18.69 -1.44
C ASP A 98 -16.66 19.71 -0.38
N ALA A 99 -17.19 20.91 -0.42
CA ALA A 99 -16.84 22.00 0.49
C ALA A 99 -17.11 21.66 1.97
N GLY A 100 -18.17 20.89 2.25
CA GLY A 100 -18.50 20.42 3.60
C GLY A 100 -17.47 19.42 4.12
N ILE A 101 -17.07 18.47 3.30
CA ILE A 101 -16.02 17.49 3.61
C ILE A 101 -14.68 18.20 3.83
N CYS A 102 -14.27 19.10 2.92
CA CYS A 102 -13.04 19.87 3.08
C CYS A 102 -13.04 20.67 4.39
N ARG A 103 -14.16 21.32 4.71
CA ARG A 103 -14.29 22.07 5.96
C ARG A 103 -14.20 21.15 7.18
N ARG A 104 -14.85 19.98 7.13
CA ARG A 104 -14.80 19.00 8.23
C ARG A 104 -13.39 18.45 8.42
N LEU A 105 -12.67 18.13 7.34
CA LEU A 105 -11.28 17.69 7.40
C LEU A 105 -10.38 18.74 8.07
N ARG A 106 -10.53 20.03 7.76
CA ARG A 106 -9.78 21.11 8.42
C ARG A 106 -10.07 21.20 9.92
N ASN A 107 -11.34 21.09 10.30
CA ASN A 107 -11.73 21.09 11.70
C ASN A 107 -11.16 19.86 12.42
N LEU A 108 -11.28 18.68 11.81
CA LEU A 108 -10.74 17.43 12.34
C LEU A 108 -9.22 17.49 12.48
N ALA A 109 -8.49 18.06 11.51
CA ALA A 109 -7.05 18.23 11.60
C ALA A 109 -6.65 19.08 12.83
N ALA A 110 -7.40 20.15 13.11
CA ALA A 110 -7.17 20.97 14.32
C ALA A 110 -7.44 20.18 15.60
N GLU A 111 -8.50 19.37 15.66
CA GLU A 111 -8.82 18.49 16.77
C GLU A 111 -7.72 17.44 17.00
N LEU A 112 -7.25 16.78 15.93
CA LEU A 112 -6.29 15.68 15.99
C LEU A 112 -4.89 16.12 16.45
N ARG A 113 -4.50 17.39 16.25
CA ARG A 113 -3.24 17.93 16.82
C ARG A 113 -3.20 17.84 18.35
N GLN A 114 -4.36 17.83 19.00
CA GLN A 114 -4.50 17.76 20.46
C GLN A 114 -4.80 16.33 20.96
N ARG A 115 -5.00 15.37 20.05
CA ARG A 115 -5.37 13.99 20.38
C ARG A 115 -4.34 12.99 19.90
N PRO A 116 -4.20 11.82 20.52
CA PRO A 116 -3.29 10.77 20.05
C PRO A 116 -3.90 9.95 18.89
N HIS A 117 -4.68 10.60 18.03
CA HIS A 117 -5.35 9.96 16.90
C HIS A 117 -4.79 10.48 15.59
N THR A 118 -4.78 9.63 14.57
CA THR A 118 -4.30 9.96 13.22
C THR A 118 -5.33 9.49 12.20
N LEU A 119 -5.68 10.38 11.27
CA LEU A 119 -6.44 10.03 10.08
C LEU A 119 -5.48 9.64 8.98
N VAL A 120 -5.72 8.50 8.34
CA VAL A 120 -4.97 8.04 7.17
C VAL A 120 -5.92 7.91 6.00
N ILE A 121 -5.58 8.50 4.87
CA ILE A 121 -6.30 8.35 3.60
C ILE A 121 -5.41 7.54 2.67
N THR A 122 -5.91 6.46 2.10
CA THR A 122 -5.24 5.75 1.00
C THR A 122 -5.97 5.95 -0.30
N ALA A 123 -5.20 6.24 -1.35
CA ALA A 123 -5.73 6.50 -2.68
C ALA A 123 -4.65 6.28 -3.75
N PRO A 124 -5.03 5.90 -4.99
CA PRO A 124 -4.09 5.72 -6.08
C PRO A 124 -3.46 7.03 -6.57
N GLU A 125 -4.19 8.12 -6.42
CA GLU A 125 -3.78 9.44 -6.90
C GLU A 125 -3.81 10.48 -5.78
N TRP A 126 -3.04 11.53 -5.98
CA TRP A 126 -3.01 12.70 -5.13
C TRP A 126 -4.05 13.72 -5.61
N ARG A 127 -5.06 13.96 -4.80
CA ARG A 127 -6.03 15.05 -5.00
C ARG A 127 -6.31 15.73 -3.68
N LEU A 128 -5.43 16.61 -3.28
CA LEU A 128 -5.58 17.36 -2.04
C LEU A 128 -6.08 18.77 -2.35
N PRO A 129 -7.16 19.21 -1.71
CA PRO A 129 -7.55 20.61 -1.70
C PRO A 129 -6.44 21.47 -1.12
N ALA A 130 -6.14 22.63 -1.74
CA ALA A 130 -5.09 23.53 -1.30
C ALA A 130 -5.22 23.92 0.17
N GLU A 131 -6.43 24.00 0.68
CA GLU A 131 -6.75 24.35 2.07
C GLU A 131 -6.27 23.31 3.10
N LEU A 132 -5.90 22.11 2.67
CA LEU A 132 -5.44 21.02 3.53
C LEU A 132 -3.93 20.78 3.46
N GLU A 133 -3.20 21.43 2.56
CA GLU A 133 -1.77 21.18 2.31
C GLU A 133 -0.93 21.24 3.60
N ASP A 134 -1.14 22.24 4.45
CA ASP A 134 -0.42 22.40 5.72
C ASP A 134 -0.79 21.36 6.80
N SER A 135 -1.83 20.57 6.58
CA SER A 135 -2.37 19.63 7.57
C SER A 135 -2.17 18.17 7.19
N VAL A 136 -1.65 17.91 5.99
CA VAL A 136 -1.49 16.56 5.44
C VAL A 136 -0.03 16.26 5.13
N ALA A 137 0.48 15.16 5.64
CA ALA A 137 1.74 14.62 5.19
C ALA A 137 1.49 13.50 4.17
N VAL A 138 2.24 13.57 3.06
CA VAL A 138 2.14 12.59 1.97
C VAL A 138 3.22 11.55 2.13
N LEU A 139 2.81 10.31 2.01
CA LEU A 139 3.69 9.16 1.91
C LEU A 139 3.39 8.41 0.62
N GLU A 140 4.41 7.85 0.01
CA GLU A 140 4.27 6.95 -1.13
C GLU A 140 4.65 5.54 -0.69
N LEU A 141 3.74 4.57 -0.87
CA LEU A 141 4.07 3.17 -0.66
C LEU A 141 4.75 2.66 -1.93
N PRO A 142 6.05 2.37 -1.88
CA PRO A 142 6.75 1.85 -3.05
C PRO A 142 6.25 0.45 -3.41
N LEU A 143 6.44 0.05 -4.67
CA LEU A 143 6.27 -1.35 -5.06
C LEU A 143 7.19 -2.23 -4.21
N PRO A 144 6.84 -3.53 -4.05
CA PRO A 144 7.65 -4.46 -3.28
C PRO A 144 9.06 -4.56 -3.88
N ASP A 145 10.06 -4.55 -3.02
CA ASP A 145 11.45 -4.78 -3.43
C ASP A 145 11.73 -6.27 -3.65
N GLY A 146 12.97 -6.59 -4.07
CA GLY A 146 13.36 -7.96 -4.36
C GLY A 146 13.26 -8.89 -3.13
N GLU A 147 13.54 -8.37 -1.94
CA GLU A 147 13.44 -9.16 -0.70
C GLU A 147 11.98 -9.40 -0.29
N ASP A 148 11.12 -8.41 -0.47
CA ASP A 148 9.69 -8.52 -0.24
C ASP A 148 9.08 -9.57 -1.18
N ILE A 149 9.44 -9.52 -2.47
CA ILE A 149 8.98 -10.47 -3.48
C ILE A 149 9.48 -11.89 -3.16
N ALA A 150 10.76 -12.02 -2.82
CA ALA A 150 11.33 -13.33 -2.47
C ALA A 150 10.63 -13.93 -1.24
N ARG A 151 10.40 -13.15 -0.18
CA ARG A 151 9.64 -13.60 1.00
C ARG A 151 8.21 -14.03 0.65
N LEU A 152 7.54 -13.26 -0.22
CA LEU A 152 6.20 -13.57 -0.68
C LEU A 152 6.16 -14.91 -1.44
N LEU A 153 7.02 -15.08 -2.44
CA LEU A 153 7.08 -16.29 -3.26
C LEU A 153 7.47 -17.52 -2.44
N ALA A 154 8.47 -17.39 -1.53
CA ALA A 154 8.85 -18.46 -0.62
C ALA A 154 7.72 -18.87 0.31
N GLY A 155 6.95 -17.90 0.84
CA GLY A 155 5.77 -18.18 1.67
C GLY A 155 4.68 -18.93 0.91
N ILE A 156 4.39 -18.54 -0.33
CA ILE A 156 3.41 -19.20 -1.19
C ILE A 156 3.86 -20.62 -1.52
N ALA A 157 5.12 -20.81 -1.92
CA ALA A 157 5.68 -22.11 -2.27
C ALA A 157 5.66 -23.07 -1.06
N THR A 158 6.06 -22.59 0.11
CA THR A 158 6.00 -23.38 1.35
C THR A 158 4.56 -23.80 1.70
N ALA A 159 3.61 -22.88 1.56
CA ALA A 159 2.20 -23.17 1.83
C ALA A 159 1.59 -24.19 0.84
N SER A 160 2.13 -24.28 -0.39
CA SER A 160 1.73 -25.29 -1.38
C SER A 160 2.40 -26.65 -1.17
N GLY A 161 3.32 -26.76 -0.22
CA GLY A 161 4.04 -28.02 0.11
C GLY A 161 5.31 -28.27 -0.71
N GLU A 162 5.64 -27.39 -1.66
CA GLU A 162 6.82 -27.51 -2.51
C GLU A 162 7.70 -26.24 -2.41
N PRO A 163 8.66 -26.18 -1.48
CA PRO A 163 9.59 -25.07 -1.37
C PRO A 163 10.41 -24.88 -2.67
N LEU A 164 10.64 -23.61 -3.03
CA LEU A 164 11.46 -23.26 -4.18
C LEU A 164 12.95 -23.45 -3.88
N GLU A 165 13.69 -23.93 -4.88
CA GLU A 165 15.14 -23.86 -4.86
C GLU A 165 15.62 -22.40 -4.76
N PRO A 166 16.66 -22.09 -3.96
CA PRO A 166 17.11 -20.71 -3.75
C PRO A 166 17.48 -19.97 -5.01
N SER A 167 18.05 -20.63 -6.01
CA SER A 167 18.39 -20.05 -7.32
C SER A 167 17.15 -19.62 -8.08
N VAL A 168 16.15 -20.50 -8.18
CA VAL A 168 14.89 -20.24 -8.87
C VAL A 168 14.09 -19.16 -8.15
N LEU A 169 14.11 -19.15 -6.82
CA LEU A 169 13.49 -18.09 -6.01
C LEU A 169 14.11 -16.72 -6.33
N ALA A 170 15.44 -16.64 -6.40
CA ALA A 170 16.15 -15.40 -6.72
C ALA A 170 15.81 -14.91 -8.15
N GLU A 171 15.79 -15.80 -9.13
CA GLU A 171 15.45 -15.47 -10.51
C GLU A 171 14.00 -14.98 -10.66
N LEU A 172 13.05 -15.67 -10.02
CA LEU A 172 11.65 -15.25 -10.00
C LEU A 172 11.46 -13.90 -9.30
N ALA A 173 12.18 -13.66 -8.18
CA ALA A 173 12.11 -12.38 -7.48
C ALA A 173 12.62 -11.22 -8.35
N VAL A 174 13.75 -11.42 -9.05
CA VAL A 174 14.27 -10.44 -10.01
C VAL A 174 13.30 -10.24 -11.19
N ALA A 175 12.75 -11.32 -11.74
CA ALA A 175 11.78 -11.24 -12.81
C ALA A 175 10.52 -10.48 -12.39
N CYS A 176 10.02 -10.67 -11.18
CA CYS A 176 8.83 -9.99 -10.64
C CYS A 176 9.08 -8.54 -10.21
N HIS A 177 10.33 -8.08 -10.13
CA HIS A 177 10.63 -6.71 -9.72
C HIS A 177 9.89 -5.67 -10.57
N GLY A 178 9.24 -4.70 -9.92
CA GLY A 178 8.39 -3.70 -10.60
C GLY A 178 6.93 -4.10 -10.78
N LEU A 179 6.55 -5.31 -10.34
CA LEU A 179 5.14 -5.70 -10.21
C LEU A 179 4.62 -5.39 -8.80
N SER A 180 3.31 -5.13 -8.70
CA SER A 180 2.63 -5.04 -7.41
C SER A 180 2.57 -6.42 -6.72
N GLU A 181 2.49 -6.45 -5.40
CA GLU A 181 2.34 -7.70 -4.64
C GLU A 181 1.13 -8.51 -5.11
N GLN A 182 0.02 -7.83 -5.39
CA GLN A 182 -1.18 -8.50 -5.90
C GLN A 182 -0.93 -9.19 -7.24
N ARG A 183 -0.17 -8.57 -8.15
CA ARG A 183 0.19 -9.22 -9.42
C ARG A 183 1.09 -10.41 -9.22
N VAL A 184 2.08 -10.31 -8.33
CA VAL A 184 2.94 -11.44 -7.98
C VAL A 184 2.13 -12.60 -7.41
N ARG A 185 1.18 -12.32 -6.51
CA ARG A 185 0.24 -13.33 -5.97
C ARG A 185 -0.61 -13.98 -7.06
N GLN A 186 -1.13 -13.20 -8.01
CA GLN A 186 -1.93 -13.71 -9.12
C GLN A 186 -1.11 -14.63 -10.05
N LEU A 187 0.14 -14.25 -10.35
CA LEU A 187 1.05 -15.09 -11.12
C LEU A 187 1.33 -16.42 -10.40
N ALA A 188 1.67 -16.34 -9.12
CA ALA A 188 1.90 -17.53 -8.30
C ALA A 188 0.65 -18.43 -8.22
N ALA A 189 -0.53 -17.85 -8.02
CA ALA A 189 -1.78 -18.60 -7.99
C ALA A 189 -2.08 -19.29 -9.32
N ARG A 190 -1.81 -18.64 -10.46
CA ARG A 190 -1.95 -19.29 -11.79
C ARG A 190 -0.99 -20.46 -11.96
N ALA A 191 0.27 -20.29 -11.60
CA ALA A 191 1.27 -21.35 -11.65
C ALA A 191 0.88 -22.56 -10.81
N LEU A 192 0.42 -22.33 -9.58
CA LEU A 192 -0.07 -23.38 -8.69
C LEU A 192 -1.31 -24.08 -9.28
N ALA A 193 -2.25 -23.33 -9.84
CA ALA A 193 -3.46 -23.92 -10.45
C ALA A 193 -3.16 -24.76 -11.69
N GLN A 194 -2.16 -24.39 -12.47
CA GLN A 194 -1.80 -25.09 -13.71
C GLN A 194 -0.87 -26.27 -13.48
N ARG A 195 0.11 -26.13 -12.61
CA ARG A 195 1.23 -27.08 -12.45
C ARG A 195 1.38 -27.67 -11.04
N GLY A 196 0.59 -27.17 -10.09
CA GLY A 196 0.66 -27.57 -8.68
C GLY A 196 1.87 -26.98 -7.93
N ARG A 197 2.80 -26.33 -8.62
CA ARG A 197 4.04 -25.78 -8.04
C ARG A 197 4.49 -24.51 -8.75
N LEU A 198 5.31 -23.73 -8.06
CA LEU A 198 6.11 -22.64 -8.65
C LEU A 198 7.45 -23.19 -9.16
N GLY A 199 8.01 -22.58 -10.20
CA GLY A 199 9.32 -22.98 -10.73
C GLY A 199 9.81 -22.11 -11.88
N GLU A 200 10.90 -22.51 -12.48
CA GLU A 200 11.56 -21.81 -13.59
C GLU A 200 10.63 -21.58 -14.81
N ALA A 201 9.70 -22.52 -15.04
CA ALA A 201 8.73 -22.40 -16.14
C ALA A 201 7.83 -21.14 -16.02
N ASP A 202 7.73 -20.53 -14.82
CA ASP A 202 6.91 -19.34 -14.60
C ASP A 202 7.60 -18.05 -15.04
N LEU A 203 8.91 -18.06 -15.29
CA LEU A 203 9.65 -16.88 -15.73
C LEU A 203 9.08 -16.28 -17.02
N ALA A 204 8.70 -17.11 -17.98
CA ALA A 204 8.12 -16.66 -19.25
C ALA A 204 6.78 -15.94 -19.02
N GLU A 205 5.93 -16.44 -18.12
CA GLU A 205 4.65 -15.80 -17.78
C GLU A 205 4.85 -14.47 -17.06
N VAL A 206 5.85 -14.37 -16.18
CA VAL A 206 6.20 -13.12 -15.49
C VAL A 206 6.65 -12.06 -16.49
N LEU A 207 7.51 -12.42 -17.46
CA LEU A 207 7.98 -11.50 -18.49
C LEU A 207 6.83 -11.01 -19.39
N GLU A 208 5.91 -11.88 -19.74
CA GLU A 208 4.72 -11.51 -20.53
C GLU A 208 3.80 -10.57 -19.73
N GLU A 209 3.59 -10.81 -18.44
CA GLU A 209 2.81 -9.92 -17.57
C GLU A 209 3.46 -8.53 -17.47
N LYS A 210 4.79 -8.47 -17.36
CA LYS A 210 5.53 -7.20 -17.40
C LYS A 210 5.34 -6.46 -18.71
N ARG A 211 5.47 -7.16 -19.83
CA ARG A 211 5.25 -6.57 -21.15
C ARG A 211 3.86 -5.96 -21.25
N GLN A 212 2.84 -6.66 -20.78
CA GLN A 212 1.47 -6.17 -20.79
C GLN A 212 1.27 -4.99 -19.82
N ALA A 213 1.92 -5.01 -18.65
CA ALA A 213 1.85 -3.92 -17.69
C ALA A 213 2.45 -2.62 -18.26
N ILE A 214 3.58 -2.72 -18.96
CA ILE A 214 4.24 -1.59 -19.62
C ILE A 214 3.37 -1.07 -20.78
N ALA A 215 2.84 -1.96 -21.61
CA ALA A 215 1.97 -1.58 -22.72
C ALA A 215 0.70 -0.83 -22.29
N ARG A 216 0.17 -1.14 -21.09
CA ARG A 216 -1.00 -0.42 -20.52
C ARG A 216 -0.66 0.97 -19.98
N SER A 217 0.62 1.24 -19.70
CA SER A 217 1.02 2.55 -19.14
C SER A 217 1.07 3.67 -20.18
N GLU A 218 0.85 3.37 -21.48
CA GLU A 218 0.89 4.28 -22.65
C GLU A 218 2.14 5.16 -22.76
N LEU A 219 3.09 5.05 -21.82
CA LEU A 219 4.24 5.94 -21.68
C LEU A 219 5.57 5.30 -22.05
N LEU A 220 5.66 3.96 -22.17
CA LEU A 220 6.89 3.24 -22.41
C LEU A 220 6.68 2.08 -23.38
N GLU A 221 7.53 1.96 -24.40
CA GLU A 221 7.65 0.75 -25.20
C GLU A 221 8.59 -0.23 -24.50
N TYR A 222 8.17 -1.49 -24.41
CA TYR A 222 9.02 -2.56 -23.91
C TYR A 222 9.96 -3.01 -25.04
N CYS A 223 11.25 -2.72 -24.90
CA CYS A 223 12.28 -3.27 -25.78
C CYS A 223 12.91 -4.49 -25.07
N PRO A 224 12.68 -5.72 -25.57
CA PRO A 224 13.43 -6.85 -25.07
C PRO A 224 14.92 -6.64 -25.40
N SER A 225 15.76 -6.61 -24.39
CA SER A 225 17.20 -6.52 -24.61
C SER A 225 17.72 -7.90 -25.01
N GLU A 226 17.97 -8.10 -26.29
CA GLU A 226 18.77 -9.24 -26.78
C GLU A 226 20.28 -8.96 -26.65
N ALA A 227 20.65 -7.77 -26.14
CA ALA A 227 22.04 -7.37 -25.99
C ALA A 227 22.74 -8.20 -24.90
N THR A 228 23.77 -8.89 -25.31
CA THR A 228 24.72 -9.54 -24.41
C THR A 228 25.82 -8.56 -23.99
N PRO A 229 26.55 -8.80 -22.86
CA PRO A 229 27.70 -7.96 -22.49
C PRO A 229 28.76 -7.81 -23.57
N ALA A 230 28.77 -8.68 -24.59
CA ALA A 230 29.67 -8.61 -25.75
C ALA A 230 29.26 -7.54 -26.78
N ASP A 231 28.02 -7.04 -26.70
CA ASP A 231 27.52 -6.04 -27.67
C ASP A 231 27.78 -4.59 -27.18
N ILE A 232 28.40 -4.41 -26.02
CA ILE A 232 28.82 -3.11 -25.50
C ILE A 232 30.20 -2.82 -26.05
N GLY A 233 30.26 -2.34 -27.30
CA GLY A 233 31.47 -1.80 -27.90
C GLY A 233 31.71 -0.36 -27.46
N GLY A 234 32.99 -0.03 -27.09
CA GLY A 234 33.39 1.37 -26.89
C GLY A 234 34.12 1.70 -25.61
N LEU A 235 34.67 0.73 -24.90
CA LEU A 235 35.58 0.97 -23.76
C LEU A 235 36.98 0.42 -24.05
N GLU A 236 37.53 0.77 -25.22
CA GLU A 236 38.96 0.65 -25.50
C GLU A 236 39.57 2.05 -25.30
N ALA A 237 40.25 2.25 -24.18
CA ALA A 237 41.15 3.35 -23.93
C ALA A 237 42.57 2.84 -23.90
#